data_9d146d437f683da7534d57dfe871cc16
#
_entry.id   9d146d437f683da7534d57dfe871cc16
#
_cell.length_a   1.000
_cell.length_b   1.000
_cell.length_c   1.000
_cell.angle_alpha   90.00
_cell.angle_beta   90.00
_cell.angle_gamma   90.00
#
_symmetry.space_group_name_H-M   'P 1'
#
loop_
_entity.id
_entity.type
_entity.pdbx_description
1 polymer ?
#
loop_
_entity_poly.entity_id
_entity_poly.type
_entity_poly.pdbx_seq_one_letter_code
_entity_poly.pdbx_strand_id
1 'polypeptide(L)'
;MKSYYTHLQSVSEFGEKNNVIRKPILRSSGVFPVIQNQQYSSRVHFLGYWLLKRKIPEVTLIISLRNQLGEILLREVQIINEPKAFSIDLEKLLKKIKQEGNFLGSIETEFNTTQDMVFPYPALVLEYYNEKFNSCVHTLGRIYNDFEDLSENEKFR
;
A
#
# COMPACT_ATOMS: atom_id res chain seq x y z
N MET A 1 -17.77 25.23 -6.95
CA MET A 1 -16.91 24.09 -6.56
C MET A 1 -17.43 23.56 -5.23
N LYS A 2 -17.86 22.27 -5.14
CA LYS A 2 -18.32 21.69 -3.88
C LYS A 2 -17.13 21.51 -2.96
N SER A 3 -17.24 21.89 -1.68
CA SER A 3 -16.16 21.70 -0.72
C SER A 3 -16.02 20.22 -0.37
N TYR A 4 -14.84 19.80 0.12
CA TYR A 4 -14.60 18.45 0.62
C TYR A 4 -15.62 18.05 1.71
N TYR A 5 -16.00 18.98 2.58
CA TYR A 5 -17.02 18.74 3.61
C TYR A 5 -18.41 18.49 3.02
N THR A 6 -18.78 19.19 1.96
CA THR A 6 -20.07 18.97 1.27
C THR A 6 -20.10 17.59 0.62
N HIS A 7 -18.95 17.12 0.11
CA HIS A 7 -18.84 15.77 -0.44
C HIS A 7 -18.98 14.70 0.64
N LEU A 8 -18.34 14.88 1.81
CA LEU A 8 -18.47 13.96 2.93
C LEU A 8 -19.89 13.88 3.48
N GLN A 9 -20.59 15.02 3.58
CA GLN A 9 -22.00 15.04 3.99
C GLN A 9 -22.89 14.29 3.01
N SER A 10 -22.69 14.48 1.71
CA SER A 10 -23.48 13.77 0.70
C SER A 10 -23.25 12.25 0.74
N VAL A 11 -22.07 11.79 1.10
CA VAL A 11 -21.75 10.35 1.24
C VAL A 11 -22.41 9.77 2.50
N SER A 12 -22.41 10.51 3.62
CA SER A 12 -23.07 10.05 4.85
C SER A 12 -24.59 9.95 4.67
N GLU A 13 -25.21 10.96 4.07
CA GLU A 13 -26.64 10.96 3.75
C GLU A 13 -27.04 9.82 2.81
N PHE A 14 -26.21 9.51 1.82
CA PHE A 14 -26.42 8.39 0.91
C PHE A 14 -26.36 7.04 1.63
N GLY A 15 -25.40 6.86 2.53
CA GLY A 15 -25.27 5.66 3.35
C GLY A 15 -26.46 5.44 4.29
N GLU A 16 -26.94 6.51 4.94
CA GLU A 16 -28.09 6.46 5.83
C GLU A 16 -29.40 6.11 5.08
N LYS A 17 -29.62 6.70 3.92
CA LYS A 17 -30.84 6.46 3.11
C LYS A 17 -30.93 5.05 2.55
N ASN A 18 -29.81 4.40 2.28
CA ASN A 18 -29.78 3.09 1.64
C ASN A 18 -29.52 1.92 2.62
N ASN A 19 -29.47 2.17 3.93
CA ASN A 19 -29.08 1.16 4.94
C ASN A 19 -27.78 0.40 4.56
N VAL A 20 -26.89 1.05 3.82
CA VAL A 20 -25.61 0.45 3.44
C VAL A 20 -24.70 0.47 4.67
N ILE A 21 -24.64 -0.63 5.37
CA ILE A 21 -23.68 -0.83 6.45
C ILE A 21 -22.30 -0.95 5.80
N ARG A 22 -21.45 0.06 6.03
CA ARG A 22 -20.07 0.02 5.57
C ARG A 22 -19.32 -1.08 6.30
N LYS A 23 -18.74 -2.02 5.56
CA LYS A 23 -17.87 -3.05 6.14
C LYS A 23 -16.54 -2.42 6.60
N PRO A 24 -15.95 -2.86 7.72
CA PRO A 24 -14.65 -2.39 8.15
C PRO A 24 -13.56 -2.81 7.15
N ILE A 25 -12.59 -1.94 6.94
CA ILE A 25 -11.43 -2.22 6.09
C ILE A 25 -10.29 -2.66 7.00
N LEU A 26 -9.95 -3.94 6.97
CA LEU A 26 -8.92 -4.53 7.81
C LEU A 26 -7.61 -4.78 7.06
N ARG A 27 -7.67 -4.80 5.73
CA ARG A 27 -6.52 -5.08 4.87
C ARG A 27 -6.56 -4.27 3.59
N SER A 28 -5.41 -3.74 3.18
CA SER A 28 -5.23 -3.13 1.86
C SER A 28 -3.88 -3.53 1.27
N SER A 29 -3.75 -3.55 -0.04
CA SER A 29 -2.48 -3.82 -0.71
C SER A 29 -2.26 -2.95 -1.94
N GLY A 30 -1.00 -2.79 -2.32
CA GLY A 30 -0.59 -2.17 -3.57
C GLY A 30 0.59 -2.93 -4.17
N VAL A 31 0.60 -3.07 -5.50
CA VAL A 31 1.70 -3.71 -6.23
C VAL A 31 2.31 -2.67 -7.17
N PHE A 32 3.63 -2.54 -7.12
CA PHE A 32 4.40 -1.53 -7.84
C PHE A 32 5.45 -2.19 -8.70
N PRO A 33 5.49 -1.91 -10.02
CA PRO A 33 6.63 -2.27 -10.83
C PRO A 33 7.86 -1.51 -10.38
N VAL A 34 8.99 -2.18 -10.20
CA VAL A 34 10.23 -1.57 -9.71
C VAL A 34 11.40 -1.95 -10.60
N ILE A 35 12.33 -1.01 -10.73
CA ILE A 35 13.53 -1.18 -11.53
C ILE A 35 14.76 -0.70 -10.74
N GLN A 36 15.84 -1.42 -10.88
CA GLN A 36 17.18 -1.03 -10.47
C GLN A 36 18.14 -1.25 -11.64
N ASN A 37 18.87 -0.25 -12.05
CA ASN A 37 19.95 -0.34 -13.03
C ASN A 37 20.98 0.78 -12.79
N GLN A 38 21.94 0.95 -13.69
CA GLN A 38 22.97 1.99 -13.59
C GLN A 38 22.41 3.42 -13.64
N GLN A 39 21.20 3.60 -14.20
CA GLN A 39 20.62 4.92 -14.41
C GLN A 39 19.51 5.26 -13.41
N TYR A 40 18.77 4.27 -12.92
CA TYR A 40 17.59 4.48 -12.10
C TYR A 40 17.47 3.46 -10.97
N SER A 41 16.91 3.91 -9.87
CA SER A 41 16.40 3.07 -8.79
C SER A 41 14.95 3.40 -8.49
N SER A 42 14.31 2.56 -7.67
CA SER A 42 12.91 2.72 -7.27
C SER A 42 12.77 2.71 -5.75
N ARG A 43 11.80 3.46 -5.26
CA ARG A 43 11.36 3.37 -3.87
C ARG A 43 9.86 3.61 -3.75
N VAL A 44 9.23 3.02 -2.74
CA VAL A 44 7.83 3.22 -2.43
C VAL A 44 7.72 4.01 -1.14
N HIS A 45 6.98 5.12 -1.17
CA HIS A 45 6.73 5.96 -0.02
C HIS A 45 5.30 5.81 0.47
N PHE A 46 5.09 5.94 1.78
CA PHE A 46 3.77 6.00 2.38
C PHE A 46 3.77 6.77 3.70
N LEU A 47 2.58 7.11 4.16
CA LEU A 47 2.38 7.83 5.41
C LEU A 47 1.68 6.92 6.43
N GLY A 48 2.17 6.92 7.66
CA GLY A 48 1.52 6.26 8.81
C GLY A 48 0.31 7.04 9.34
N TYR A 49 -0.56 7.54 8.44
CA TYR A 49 -1.64 8.48 8.81
C TYR A 49 -2.78 7.83 9.62
N TRP A 50 -2.97 6.51 9.53
CA TRP A 50 -4.00 5.80 10.31
C TRP A 50 -3.78 5.95 11.81
N LEU A 51 -2.52 6.00 12.26
CA LEU A 51 -2.16 6.19 13.65
C LEU A 51 -2.65 7.55 14.15
N LEU A 52 -2.54 8.61 13.32
CA LEU A 52 -3.01 9.94 13.66
C LEU A 52 -4.52 10.09 13.52
N LYS A 53 -5.05 9.75 12.35
CA LYS A 53 -6.45 10.07 12.02
C LYS A 53 -7.45 9.06 12.57
N ARG A 54 -7.03 7.81 12.79
CA ARG A 54 -7.89 6.73 13.25
C ARG A 54 -7.55 6.21 14.63
N LYS A 55 -6.47 6.73 15.21
CA LYS A 55 -5.96 6.30 16.52
C LYS A 55 -5.71 4.79 16.58
N ILE A 56 -5.40 4.19 15.42
CA ILE A 56 -4.97 2.81 15.34
C ILE A 56 -3.56 2.75 15.93
N PRO A 57 -3.29 1.94 16.95
CA PRO A 57 -2.00 1.94 17.65
C PRO A 57 -0.88 1.41 16.76
N GLU A 58 -1.19 0.45 15.90
CA GLU A 58 -0.21 -0.16 15.00
C GLU A 58 -0.88 -0.74 13.76
N VAL A 59 -0.12 -0.81 12.67
CA VAL A 59 -0.50 -1.47 11.42
C VAL A 59 0.64 -2.40 11.02
N THR A 60 0.33 -3.64 10.69
CA THR A 60 1.30 -4.59 10.16
C THR A 60 1.48 -4.33 8.66
N LEU A 61 2.71 -4.05 8.25
CA LEU A 61 3.12 -3.96 6.86
C LEU A 61 3.86 -5.24 6.46
N ILE A 62 3.41 -5.88 5.40
CA ILE A 62 4.11 -6.98 4.74
C ILE A 62 4.65 -6.46 3.41
N ILE A 63 5.94 -6.64 3.18
CA ILE A 63 6.63 -6.27 1.95
C ILE A 63 7.05 -7.54 1.23
N SER A 64 6.59 -7.74 0.00
CA SER A 64 7.02 -8.84 -0.85
C SER A 64 7.73 -8.31 -2.09
N LEU A 65 9.00 -8.70 -2.27
CA LEU A 65 9.76 -8.42 -3.48
C LEU A 65 9.66 -9.62 -4.42
N ARG A 66 9.26 -9.37 -5.66
CA ARG A 66 9.14 -10.39 -6.70
C ARG A 66 10.02 -10.06 -7.90
N ASN A 67 10.56 -11.08 -8.54
CA ASN A 67 11.22 -10.93 -9.83
C ASN A 67 10.21 -10.76 -10.98
N GLN A 68 10.70 -10.60 -12.21
CA GLN A 68 9.86 -10.46 -13.41
C GLN A 68 9.02 -11.70 -13.75
N LEU A 69 9.33 -12.87 -13.18
CA LEU A 69 8.56 -14.11 -13.31
C LEU A 69 7.46 -14.23 -12.24
N GLY A 70 7.39 -13.27 -11.29
CA GLY A 70 6.43 -13.27 -10.20
C GLY A 70 6.87 -14.10 -8.98
N GLU A 71 8.07 -14.67 -8.99
CA GLU A 71 8.60 -15.44 -7.86
C GLU A 71 8.97 -14.52 -6.70
N ILE A 72 8.59 -14.89 -5.47
CA ILE A 72 8.92 -14.14 -4.27
C ILE A 72 10.40 -14.36 -3.91
N LEU A 73 11.18 -13.30 -3.97
CA LEU A 73 12.59 -13.30 -3.59
C LEU A 73 12.81 -12.92 -2.13
N LEU A 74 11.93 -12.06 -1.60
CA LEU A 74 12.00 -11.60 -0.22
C LEU A 74 10.59 -11.32 0.29
N ARG A 75 10.32 -11.68 1.55
CA ARG A 75 9.11 -11.28 2.27
C ARG A 75 9.48 -10.84 3.67
N GLU A 76 9.09 -9.62 4.03
CA GLU A 76 9.37 -9.00 5.32
C GLU A 76 8.11 -8.50 5.97
N VAL A 77 8.09 -8.55 7.31
CA VAL A 77 7.02 -8.00 8.13
C VAL A 77 7.57 -6.86 8.98
N GLN A 78 6.89 -5.73 8.97
CA GLN A 78 7.24 -4.57 9.78
C GLN A 78 6.01 -4.09 10.55
N ILE A 79 6.21 -3.63 11.77
CA ILE A 79 5.16 -2.96 12.55
C ILE A 79 5.30 -1.45 12.37
N ILE A 80 4.23 -0.83 11.91
CA ILE A 80 4.11 0.61 11.75
C ILE A 80 3.36 1.15 12.97
N ASN A 81 4.08 1.76 13.88
CA ASN A 81 3.56 2.30 15.14
C ASN A 81 3.96 3.77 15.37
N GLU A 82 4.55 4.41 14.36
CA GLU A 82 4.91 5.82 14.38
C GLU A 82 4.18 6.58 13.25
N PRO A 83 3.58 7.74 13.55
CA PRO A 83 2.84 8.54 12.55
C PRO A 83 3.80 9.42 11.73
N LYS A 84 4.63 8.79 10.92
CA LYS A 84 5.62 9.46 10.06
C LYS A 84 5.55 9.02 8.60
N ALA A 85 6.36 9.63 7.76
CA ALA A 85 6.62 9.16 6.41
C ALA A 85 7.60 7.99 6.43
N PHE A 86 7.32 6.99 5.62
CA PHE A 86 8.13 5.78 5.43
C PHE A 86 8.57 5.65 3.98
N SER A 87 9.70 4.98 3.79
CA SER A 87 10.24 4.68 2.46
C SER A 87 10.73 3.23 2.42
N ILE A 88 10.26 2.49 1.43
CA ILE A 88 10.72 1.15 1.08
C ILE A 88 11.67 1.30 -0.11
N ASP A 89 12.94 1.14 0.13
CA ASP A 89 14.00 1.37 -0.83
C ASP A 89 14.39 0.04 -1.51
N LEU A 90 14.25 -0.03 -2.83
CA LEU A 90 14.55 -1.25 -3.60
C LEU A 90 16.01 -1.68 -3.41
N GLU A 91 16.95 -0.75 -3.44
CA GLU A 91 18.36 -1.05 -3.28
C GLU A 91 18.65 -1.77 -1.95
N LYS A 92 17.98 -1.33 -0.87
CA LYS A 92 18.11 -1.98 0.45
C LYS A 92 17.53 -3.40 0.47
N LEU A 93 16.42 -3.64 -0.24
CA LEU A 93 15.84 -4.98 -0.35
C LEU A 93 16.74 -5.91 -1.16
N LEU A 94 17.29 -5.43 -2.29
CA LEU A 94 18.20 -6.21 -3.14
C LEU A 94 19.50 -6.57 -2.40
N LYS A 95 20.05 -5.65 -1.60
CA LYS A 95 21.22 -5.93 -0.75
C LYS A 95 20.98 -7.07 0.23
N LYS A 96 19.78 -7.16 0.82
CA LYS A 96 19.44 -8.25 1.76
C LYS A 96 19.48 -9.63 1.12
N ILE A 97 19.07 -9.73 -0.15
CA ILE A 97 19.08 -10.99 -0.92
C ILE A 97 20.36 -11.17 -1.75
N LYS A 98 21.33 -10.28 -1.59
CA LYS A 98 22.60 -10.28 -2.35
C LYS A 98 22.37 -10.29 -3.87
N GLN A 99 21.32 -9.62 -4.33
CA GLN A 99 21.04 -9.44 -5.75
C GLN A 99 21.86 -8.26 -6.26
N GLU A 100 22.75 -8.53 -7.21
CA GLU A 100 23.59 -7.53 -7.86
C GLU A 100 23.14 -7.27 -9.30
N GLY A 101 23.55 -6.11 -9.84
CA GLY A 101 23.29 -5.73 -11.23
C GLY A 101 21.88 -5.20 -11.46
N ASN A 102 21.41 -5.36 -12.69
CA ASN A 102 20.10 -4.87 -13.09
C ASN A 102 18.99 -5.75 -12.49
N PHE A 103 17.92 -5.11 -12.06
CA PHE A 103 16.75 -5.77 -11.52
C PHE A 103 15.47 -5.17 -12.13
N LEU A 104 14.55 -6.04 -12.50
CA LEU A 104 13.19 -5.71 -12.89
C LEU A 104 12.24 -6.66 -12.16
N GLY A 105 11.21 -6.12 -11.53
CA GLY A 105 10.28 -6.91 -10.75
C GLY A 105 9.16 -6.07 -10.17
N SER A 106 8.63 -6.48 -9.02
CA SER A 106 7.60 -5.73 -8.31
C SER A 106 7.81 -5.76 -6.80
N ILE A 107 7.39 -4.68 -6.15
CA ILE A 107 7.20 -4.61 -4.69
C ILE A 107 5.69 -4.64 -4.44
N GLU A 108 5.23 -5.61 -3.65
CA GLU A 108 3.89 -5.64 -3.09
C GLU A 108 3.97 -5.19 -1.64
N THR A 109 3.06 -4.28 -1.27
CA THR A 109 2.88 -3.81 0.10
C THR A 109 1.48 -4.20 0.58
N GLU A 110 1.39 -4.90 1.70
CA GLU A 110 0.12 -5.28 2.32
C GLU A 110 0.05 -4.65 3.72
N PHE A 111 -1.00 -3.90 3.97
CA PHE A 111 -1.25 -3.28 5.27
C PHE A 111 -2.40 -4.03 5.95
N ASN A 112 -2.16 -4.51 7.17
CA ASN A 112 -3.12 -5.29 7.94
C ASN A 112 -3.30 -4.69 9.33
N THR A 113 -4.53 -4.72 9.83
CA THR A 113 -4.88 -4.25 11.17
C THR A 113 -6.10 -5.00 11.69
N THR A 114 -6.27 -5.01 13.01
CA THR A 114 -7.48 -5.54 13.68
C THR A 114 -8.58 -4.50 13.83
N GLN A 115 -8.31 -3.24 13.46
CA GLN A 115 -9.24 -2.13 13.54
C GLN A 115 -9.56 -1.58 12.15
N ASP A 116 -10.74 -1.00 12.01
CA ASP A 116 -11.15 -0.43 10.74
C ASP A 116 -10.27 0.74 10.30
N MET A 117 -9.54 0.59 9.22
CA MET A 117 -8.73 1.64 8.60
C MET A 117 -9.57 2.77 8.03
N VAL A 118 -10.86 2.54 7.75
CA VAL A 118 -11.83 3.46 7.12
C VAL A 118 -11.45 3.86 5.70
N PHE A 119 -10.18 4.15 5.47
CA PHE A 119 -9.62 4.46 4.16
C PHE A 119 -8.54 3.42 3.82
N PRO A 120 -8.62 2.77 2.66
CA PRO A 120 -7.65 1.76 2.25
C PRO A 120 -6.28 2.35 1.91
N TYR A 121 -6.17 3.68 1.83
CA TYR A 121 -4.96 4.31 1.32
C TYR A 121 -4.04 4.78 2.43
N PRO A 122 -2.87 4.22 2.56
CA PRO A 122 -1.73 5.10 2.73
C PRO A 122 -1.48 5.73 1.36
N ALA A 123 -1.36 7.03 1.25
CA ALA A 123 -0.93 7.65 0.02
C ALA A 123 0.36 6.98 -0.48
N LEU A 124 0.21 5.92 -1.27
CA LEU A 124 1.33 5.15 -1.78
C LEU A 124 1.88 5.87 -3.01
N VAL A 125 3.15 6.20 -2.96
CA VAL A 125 3.85 6.90 -4.04
C VAL A 125 5.03 6.04 -4.46
N LEU A 126 5.02 5.59 -5.70
CA LEU A 126 6.19 4.99 -6.33
C LEU A 126 7.05 6.10 -6.91
N GLU A 127 8.31 6.13 -6.55
CA GLU A 127 9.31 7.03 -7.10
C GLU A 127 10.34 6.24 -7.88
N TYR A 128 10.60 6.68 -9.13
CA TYR A 128 11.78 6.31 -9.91
C TYR A 128 12.75 7.47 -9.86
N TYR A 129 13.98 7.24 -9.47
CA TYR A 129 14.92 8.32 -9.20
C TYR A 129 16.35 8.01 -9.64
N ASN A 130 17.11 9.06 -9.89
CA ASN A 130 18.56 9.07 -10.00
C ASN A 130 19.10 10.40 -9.44
N GLU A 131 20.39 10.66 -9.65
CA GLU A 131 21.04 11.90 -9.16
C GLU A 131 20.49 13.20 -9.77
N LYS A 132 19.84 13.13 -10.95
CA LYS A 132 19.43 14.31 -11.74
C LYS A 132 17.93 14.54 -11.76
N PHE A 133 17.14 13.48 -11.68
CA PHE A 133 15.68 13.58 -11.70
C PHE A 133 14.99 12.51 -10.89
N ASN A 134 13.73 12.80 -10.57
CA ASN A 134 12.79 11.85 -10.06
C ASN A 134 11.47 11.94 -10.84
N SER A 135 10.73 10.83 -10.82
CA SER A 135 9.37 10.73 -11.32
C SER A 135 8.54 9.97 -10.31
N CYS A 136 7.40 10.53 -9.93
CA CYS A 136 6.52 9.96 -8.92
C CYS A 136 5.19 9.54 -9.53
N VAL A 137 4.73 8.35 -9.16
CA VAL A 137 3.39 7.85 -9.51
C VAL A 137 2.63 7.58 -8.22
N HIS A 138 1.51 8.28 -8.05
CA HIS A 138 0.58 8.00 -6.96
C HIS A 138 -0.37 6.88 -7.36
N THR A 139 -0.57 5.92 -6.47
CA THR A 139 -1.51 4.82 -6.70
C THR A 139 -2.41 4.59 -5.49
N LEU A 140 -3.53 3.96 -5.75
CA LEU A 140 -4.49 3.56 -4.74
C LEU A 140 -4.22 2.11 -4.32
N GLY A 141 -4.31 1.84 -3.03
CA GLY A 141 -4.28 0.48 -2.51
C GLY A 141 -5.55 -0.28 -2.90
N ARG A 142 -5.43 -1.57 -3.13
CA ARG A 142 -6.56 -2.48 -3.23
C ARG A 142 -7.09 -2.81 -1.84
N ILE A 143 -8.42 -2.82 -1.70
CA ILE A 143 -9.09 -3.19 -0.45
C ILE A 143 -9.33 -4.69 -0.45
N TYR A 144 -9.06 -5.32 0.69
CA TYR A 144 -9.52 -6.67 1.00
C TYR A 144 -10.24 -6.63 2.33
N ASN A 145 -11.48 -7.10 2.33
CA ASN A 145 -12.23 -7.39 3.54
C ASN A 145 -12.40 -8.90 3.63
N ASP A 146 -12.02 -9.48 4.75
CA ASP A 146 -12.13 -10.93 4.97
C ASP A 146 -13.58 -11.44 4.94
N PHE A 147 -14.54 -10.50 4.99
CA PHE A 147 -15.98 -10.75 4.92
C PHE A 147 -16.60 -10.31 3.59
N GLU A 148 -15.81 -9.94 2.59
CA GLU A 148 -16.38 -9.74 1.27
C GLU A 148 -16.86 -11.07 0.74
N ASP A 149 -18.05 -11.01 0.13
CA ASP A 149 -18.63 -12.10 -0.66
C ASP A 149 -17.74 -12.36 -1.89
N LEU A 150 -16.54 -12.86 -1.64
CA LEU A 150 -15.80 -13.56 -2.66
C LEU A 150 -16.66 -14.77 -2.98
N SER A 151 -17.16 -14.87 -4.20
CA SER A 151 -17.83 -16.07 -4.65
C SER A 151 -16.93 -17.27 -4.33
N GLU A 152 -17.49 -18.44 -4.05
CA GLU A 152 -16.70 -19.61 -3.64
C GLU A 152 -15.55 -19.94 -4.63
N ASN A 153 -15.65 -19.46 -5.86
CA ASN A 153 -14.66 -19.62 -6.93
C ASN A 153 -13.52 -18.57 -6.89
N GLU A 154 -13.63 -17.51 -6.09
CA GLU A 154 -12.65 -16.44 -5.94
C GLU A 154 -11.82 -16.53 -4.65
N LYS A 155 -12.01 -17.60 -3.88
CA LYS A 155 -11.13 -17.92 -2.77
C LYS A 155 -9.72 -18.11 -3.31
N PHE A 156 -8.80 -17.33 -2.81
CA PHE A 156 -7.39 -17.28 -3.17
C PHE A 156 -6.82 -18.63 -3.62
N ARG A 157 -6.39 -18.67 -4.86
CA ARG A 157 -5.49 -19.71 -5.36
C ARG A 157 -4.05 -19.32 -5.11
#